data_2ee9518041eed45963bb9df94966d5a8
#
_entry.id   2ee9518041eed45963bb9df94966d5a8
#
_cell.length_a   1.000
_cell.length_b   1.000
_cell.length_c   1.000
_cell.angle_alpha   90.00
_cell.angle_beta   90.00
_cell.angle_gamma   90.00
#
_symmetry.space_group_name_H-M   'P 1'
#
loop_
_entity.id
_entity.type
_entity.pdbx_description
1 polymer ?
#
loop_
_entity_poly.entity_id
_entity_poly.type
_entity_poly.pdbx_seq_one_letter_code
_entity_poly.pdbx_strand_id
1 'polypeptide(L)'
;MPILRTQSGVPTWPAGIVGSLAHHDTVAAAAIAEKKIIGALGIDIEPNEPLPGGLIDLVATSREQGIYDLRLLQRRDLFVLKEAVYKACFPLCNEILEFQDVEIDIKSNTGYVKKTNCTFSIELYNSKNVIGLAYQKGTDQR
;
A
#
# COMPACT_ATOMS: atom_id res chain seq x y z
N MET A 1 -24.54 4.88 1.34
CA MET A 1 -23.97 5.69 2.44
C MET A 1 -22.75 6.43 1.92
N PRO A 2 -22.68 7.75 2.08
CA PRO A 2 -21.54 8.50 1.57
C PRO A 2 -20.27 8.19 2.36
N ILE A 3 -19.14 8.20 1.67
CA ILE A 3 -17.82 8.06 2.29
C ILE A 3 -17.32 9.49 2.57
N LEU A 4 -17.13 9.80 3.84
CA LEU A 4 -16.65 11.11 4.26
C LEU A 4 -15.13 11.07 4.40
N ARG A 5 -14.52 12.26 4.44
CA ARG A 5 -13.08 12.39 4.64
C ARG A 5 -12.80 13.15 5.93
N THR A 6 -11.72 12.77 6.62
CA THR A 6 -11.20 13.54 7.73
C THR A 6 -10.51 14.81 7.21
N GLN A 7 -10.09 15.70 8.11
CA GLN A 7 -9.33 16.90 7.74
C GLN A 7 -8.03 16.58 7.02
N SER A 8 -7.41 15.43 7.31
CA SER A 8 -6.19 14.99 6.64
C SER A 8 -6.45 14.32 5.29
N GLY A 9 -7.71 14.25 4.83
CA GLY A 9 -8.07 13.66 3.55
C GLY A 9 -8.27 12.15 3.58
N VAL A 10 -8.11 11.51 4.74
CA VAL A 10 -8.32 10.07 4.91
C VAL A 10 -9.82 9.77 4.85
N PRO A 11 -10.26 8.74 4.09
CA PRO A 11 -11.67 8.36 4.06
C PRO A 11 -12.17 7.93 5.44
N THR A 12 -13.42 8.26 5.73
CA THR A 12 -14.11 7.81 6.95
C THR A 12 -15.11 6.74 6.56
N TRP A 13 -14.96 5.54 7.14
CA TRP A 13 -15.78 4.38 6.82
C TRP A 13 -16.86 4.17 7.87
N PRO A 14 -17.99 3.52 7.49
CA PRO A 14 -18.98 3.13 8.48
C PRO A 14 -18.40 2.24 9.56
N ALA A 15 -19.04 2.20 10.73
CA ALA A 15 -18.61 1.35 11.84
C ALA A 15 -18.51 -0.10 11.39
N GLY A 16 -17.44 -0.79 11.76
CA GLY A 16 -17.22 -2.19 11.41
C GLY A 16 -16.67 -2.43 10.02
N ILE A 17 -16.39 -1.38 9.26
CA ILE A 17 -15.87 -1.46 7.89
C ILE A 17 -14.49 -0.80 7.85
N VAL A 18 -13.55 -1.43 7.15
CA VAL A 18 -12.31 -0.80 6.72
C VAL A 18 -12.32 -0.69 5.21
N GLY A 19 -11.61 0.29 4.69
CA GLY A 19 -11.52 0.45 3.25
C GLY A 19 -10.39 1.36 2.85
N SER A 20 -10.17 1.43 1.54
CA SER A 20 -9.15 2.29 0.95
C SER A 20 -9.58 2.66 -0.46
N LEU A 21 -9.21 3.85 -0.87
CA LEU A 21 -9.52 4.39 -2.20
C LEU A 21 -8.23 4.77 -2.92
N ALA A 22 -8.21 4.57 -4.22
CA ALA A 22 -7.12 5.03 -5.08
C ALA A 22 -7.69 5.45 -6.43
N HIS A 23 -7.02 6.38 -7.09
CA HIS A 23 -7.39 6.77 -8.44
C HIS A 23 -6.16 7.21 -9.23
N HIS A 24 -6.25 7.03 -10.55
CA HIS A 24 -5.25 7.50 -11.48
C HIS A 24 -5.96 7.83 -12.80
N ASP A 25 -5.80 9.06 -13.28
CA ASP A 25 -6.50 9.55 -14.48
C ASP A 25 -7.99 9.27 -14.44
N THR A 26 -8.47 8.36 -15.31
CA THR A 26 -9.88 8.01 -15.45
C THR A 26 -10.25 6.74 -14.70
N VAL A 27 -9.30 6.14 -13.96
CA VAL A 27 -9.52 4.88 -13.26
C VAL A 27 -9.56 5.13 -11.76
N ALA A 28 -10.55 4.55 -11.10
CA ALA A 28 -10.64 4.57 -9.64
C ALA A 28 -10.79 3.13 -9.15
N ALA A 29 -10.24 2.87 -7.97
CA ALA A 29 -10.34 1.57 -7.32
C ALA A 29 -10.69 1.77 -5.85
N ALA A 30 -11.45 0.83 -5.32
CA ALA A 30 -11.79 0.82 -3.91
C ALA A 30 -11.70 -0.61 -3.38
N ALA A 31 -11.25 -0.74 -2.14
CA ALA A 31 -11.24 -2.01 -1.44
C ALA A 31 -11.95 -1.81 -0.11
N ILE A 32 -12.84 -2.73 0.26
CA ILE A 32 -13.53 -2.69 1.54
C ILE A 32 -13.58 -4.08 2.14
N ALA A 33 -13.64 -4.14 3.46
CA ALA A 33 -13.75 -5.39 4.19
C ALA A 33 -14.41 -5.16 5.54
N GLU A 34 -14.93 -6.23 6.12
CA GLU A 34 -15.36 -6.19 7.52
C GLU A 34 -14.14 -6.10 8.43
N LYS A 35 -14.13 -5.14 9.33
CA LYS A 35 -12.99 -4.83 10.20
C LYS A 35 -12.59 -6.02 11.07
N LYS A 36 -13.53 -6.86 11.45
CA LYS A 36 -13.23 -8.05 12.26
C LYS A 36 -12.44 -9.11 11.50
N ILE A 37 -12.51 -9.08 10.15
CA ILE A 37 -11.81 -10.04 9.29
C ILE A 37 -10.50 -9.43 8.78
N ILE A 38 -10.56 -8.20 8.31
CA ILE A 38 -9.39 -7.43 7.85
C ILE A 38 -9.31 -6.18 8.71
N GLY A 39 -8.31 -6.11 9.56
CA GLY A 39 -8.18 -5.01 10.51
C GLY A 39 -7.63 -3.73 9.91
N ALA A 40 -6.86 -3.84 8.84
CA ALA A 40 -6.28 -2.69 8.13
C ALA A 40 -6.20 -3.02 6.64
N LEU A 41 -6.40 -2.02 5.79
CA LEU A 41 -6.48 -2.22 4.34
C LEU A 41 -6.02 -0.97 3.61
N GLY A 42 -5.18 -1.16 2.61
CA GLY A 42 -4.74 -0.09 1.72
C GLY A 42 -4.72 -0.57 0.27
N ILE A 43 -5.08 0.30 -0.65
CA ILE A 43 -5.03 0.03 -2.09
C ILE A 43 -4.39 1.21 -2.80
N ASP A 44 -3.57 0.92 -3.80
CA ASP A 44 -3.05 1.95 -4.69
C ASP A 44 -3.09 1.45 -6.13
N ILE A 45 -3.19 2.39 -7.08
CA ILE A 45 -3.26 2.10 -8.50
C ILE A 45 -2.41 3.10 -9.28
N GLU A 46 -1.61 2.59 -10.22
CA GLU A 46 -0.75 3.38 -11.09
C GLU A 46 -0.77 2.79 -12.50
N PRO A 47 -0.44 3.59 -13.53
CA PRO A 47 -0.30 3.01 -14.87
C PRO A 47 0.86 2.03 -14.89
N ASN A 48 0.73 0.98 -15.71
CA ASN A 48 1.80 -0.01 -15.86
C ASN A 48 2.87 0.53 -16.81
N GLU A 49 3.62 1.50 -16.34
CA GLU A 49 4.66 2.21 -17.04
C GLU A 49 5.94 2.20 -16.20
N PRO A 50 7.11 2.39 -16.81
CA PRO A 50 8.35 2.49 -16.04
C PRO A 50 8.30 3.61 -15.01
N LEU A 51 8.98 3.41 -13.90
CA LEU A 51 9.16 4.44 -12.90
C LEU A 51 9.98 5.58 -13.51
N PRO A 52 9.55 6.85 -13.36
CA PRO A 52 10.35 7.97 -13.88
C PRO A 52 11.79 7.95 -13.38
N GLY A 53 12.72 8.33 -14.25
CA GLY A 53 14.15 8.30 -13.92
C GLY A 53 14.45 9.12 -12.68
N GLY A 54 15.37 8.60 -11.85
CA GLY A 54 15.79 9.27 -10.63
C GLY A 54 14.94 8.97 -9.41
N LEU A 55 13.78 8.29 -9.56
CA LEU A 55 12.92 7.98 -8.43
C LEU A 55 13.31 6.68 -7.71
N ILE A 56 14.16 5.85 -8.32
CA ILE A 56 14.56 4.57 -7.69
C ILE A 56 15.17 4.82 -6.29
N ASP A 57 16.08 5.79 -6.19
CA ASP A 57 16.75 6.08 -4.91
C ASP A 57 15.80 6.63 -3.86
N LEU A 58 14.72 7.28 -4.29
CA LEU A 58 13.70 7.77 -3.36
C LEU A 58 12.79 6.64 -2.89
N VAL A 59 12.38 5.76 -3.81
CA VAL A 59 11.37 4.73 -3.55
C VAL A 59 11.98 3.48 -2.92
N ALA A 60 13.11 2.98 -3.45
CA ALA A 60 13.70 1.72 -3.00
C ALA A 60 14.75 1.97 -1.92
N THR A 61 14.73 1.14 -0.88
CA THR A 61 15.76 1.16 0.16
C THR A 61 17.06 0.56 -0.36
N SER A 62 18.15 0.81 0.33
CA SER A 62 19.45 0.21 -0.02
C SER A 62 19.36 -1.31 -0.05
N ARG A 63 18.63 -1.91 0.89
CA ARG A 63 18.43 -3.36 0.94
C ARG A 63 17.67 -3.85 -0.28
N GLU A 64 16.59 -3.17 -0.65
CA GLU A 64 15.80 -3.53 -1.84
C GLU A 64 16.64 -3.42 -3.11
N GLN A 65 17.44 -2.37 -3.23
CA GLN A 65 18.33 -2.21 -4.39
C GLN A 65 19.39 -3.29 -4.45
N GLY A 66 19.77 -3.86 -3.30
CA GLY A 66 20.76 -4.94 -3.24
C GLY A 66 20.21 -6.31 -3.57
N ILE A 67 18.90 -6.54 -3.42
CA ILE A 67 18.29 -7.86 -3.62
C ILE A 67 17.43 -7.95 -4.89
N TYR A 68 16.87 -6.85 -5.38
CA TYR A 68 16.02 -6.87 -6.58
C TYR A 68 16.82 -6.44 -7.81
N ASP A 69 16.47 -7.02 -8.96
CA ASP A 69 17.14 -6.67 -10.20
C ASP A 69 16.63 -5.30 -10.70
N LEU A 70 17.38 -4.72 -11.62
CA LEU A 70 17.09 -3.39 -12.14
C LEU A 70 15.73 -3.32 -12.85
N ARG A 71 15.32 -4.41 -13.50
CA ARG A 71 14.02 -4.43 -14.19
C ARG A 71 12.89 -4.27 -13.21
N LEU A 72 12.94 -4.97 -12.06
CA LEU A 72 11.93 -4.82 -11.03
C LEU A 72 11.95 -3.42 -10.43
N LEU A 73 13.15 -2.91 -10.14
CA LEU A 73 13.30 -1.59 -9.54
C LEU A 73 12.79 -0.46 -10.44
N GLN A 74 12.87 -0.64 -11.76
CA GLN A 74 12.39 0.37 -12.72
C GLN A 74 10.87 0.33 -12.91
N ARG A 75 10.21 -0.72 -12.45
CA ARG A 75 8.75 -0.84 -12.50
C ARG A 75 8.13 -0.06 -11.34
N ARG A 76 6.82 0.15 -11.41
CA ARG A 76 6.10 0.86 -10.36
C ARG A 76 5.63 -0.04 -9.22
N ASP A 77 6.04 -1.29 -9.22
CA ASP A 77 5.59 -2.29 -8.24
C ASP A 77 5.89 -1.87 -6.79
N LEU A 78 7.14 -1.51 -6.51
CA LEU A 78 7.52 -1.08 -5.15
C LEU A 78 6.80 0.21 -4.75
N PHE A 79 6.69 1.15 -5.68
CA PHE A 79 5.97 2.39 -5.43
C PHE A 79 4.53 2.12 -5.00
N VAL A 80 3.80 1.33 -5.80
CA VAL A 80 2.39 1.02 -5.56
C VAL A 80 2.21 0.26 -4.24
N LEU A 81 3.08 -0.73 -3.99
CA LEU A 81 3.01 -1.52 -2.76
C LEU A 81 3.31 -0.67 -1.53
N LYS A 82 4.28 0.22 -1.59
CA LYS A 82 4.61 1.11 -0.46
C LYS A 82 3.50 2.11 -0.19
N GLU A 83 2.87 2.64 -1.24
CA GLU A 83 1.71 3.51 -1.10
C GLU A 83 0.54 2.76 -0.46
N ALA A 84 0.29 1.51 -0.87
CA ALA A 84 -0.76 0.69 -0.28
C ALA A 84 -0.48 0.41 1.20
N VAL A 85 0.76 0.09 1.55
CA VAL A 85 1.17 -0.12 2.95
C VAL A 85 0.96 1.15 3.76
N TYR A 86 1.34 2.31 3.22
CA TYR A 86 1.12 3.58 3.91
C TYR A 86 -0.37 3.82 4.19
N LYS A 87 -1.22 3.60 3.19
CA LYS A 87 -2.68 3.77 3.35
C LYS A 87 -3.26 2.82 4.39
N ALA A 88 -2.76 1.58 4.47
CA ALA A 88 -3.19 0.62 5.48
C ALA A 88 -2.68 0.99 6.87
N CYS A 89 -1.46 1.50 6.96
CA CYS A 89 -0.81 1.79 8.23
C CYS A 89 -1.30 3.09 8.87
N PHE A 90 -1.56 4.13 8.08
CA PHE A 90 -1.83 5.47 8.59
C PHE A 90 -3.02 5.51 9.59
N PRO A 91 -4.16 4.85 9.32
CA PRO A 91 -5.26 4.85 10.29
C PRO A 91 -4.92 4.19 11.63
N LEU A 92 -3.91 3.30 11.65
CA LEU A 92 -3.51 2.59 12.87
C LEU A 92 -2.55 3.41 13.72
N CYS A 93 -1.60 4.09 13.09
CA CYS A 93 -0.49 4.71 13.80
C CYS A 93 -0.48 6.23 13.72
N ASN A 94 -1.23 6.80 12.78
CA ASN A 94 -1.26 8.26 12.53
C ASN A 94 0.14 8.84 12.29
N GLU A 95 1.04 8.03 11.71
CA GLU A 95 2.42 8.42 11.39
C GLU A 95 2.55 8.69 9.91
N ILE A 96 3.28 9.75 9.55
CA ILE A 96 3.66 10.00 8.17
C ILE A 96 4.89 9.15 7.85
N LEU A 97 4.79 8.36 6.78
CA LEU A 97 5.86 7.46 6.35
C LEU A 97 6.48 7.96 5.06
N GLU A 98 7.80 7.88 5.00
CA GLU A 98 8.55 8.02 3.75
C GLU A 98 8.67 6.64 3.09
N PHE A 99 9.00 6.60 1.80
CA PHE A 99 9.23 5.32 1.12
C PHE A 99 10.32 4.50 1.81
N GLN A 100 11.33 5.17 2.37
CA GLN A 100 12.44 4.51 3.04
C GLN A 100 12.03 3.85 4.37
N ASP A 101 10.87 4.21 4.92
CA ASP A 101 10.35 3.62 6.16
C ASP A 101 9.71 2.26 5.93
N VAL A 102 9.51 1.86 4.68
CA VAL A 102 8.81 0.63 4.30
C VAL A 102 9.75 -0.27 3.52
N GLU A 103 9.86 -1.53 3.95
CA GLU A 103 10.61 -2.57 3.22
C GLU A 103 9.64 -3.58 2.64
N ILE A 104 9.76 -3.84 1.35
CA ILE A 104 8.94 -4.82 0.64
C ILE A 104 9.74 -6.09 0.43
N ASP A 105 9.17 -7.20 0.86
CA ASP A 105 9.70 -8.54 0.60
C ASP A 105 8.73 -9.28 -0.32
N ILE A 106 9.06 -9.34 -1.60
CA ILE A 106 8.21 -9.97 -2.62
C ILE A 106 8.15 -11.47 -2.40
N LYS A 107 9.24 -12.07 -1.95
CA LYS A 107 9.31 -13.52 -1.74
C LYS A 107 8.32 -13.98 -0.66
N SER A 108 8.20 -13.23 0.43
CA SER A 108 7.27 -13.56 1.51
C SER A 108 5.92 -12.84 1.37
N ASN A 109 5.76 -11.98 0.38
CA ASN A 109 4.57 -11.14 0.18
C ASN A 109 4.26 -10.30 1.41
N THR A 110 5.27 -9.60 1.93
CA THR A 110 5.10 -8.74 3.10
C THR A 110 5.66 -7.35 2.86
N GLY A 111 5.07 -6.37 3.55
CA GLY A 111 5.59 -5.03 3.67
C GLY A 111 5.80 -4.71 5.14
N TYR A 112 7.01 -4.32 5.51
CA TYR A 112 7.38 -4.03 6.89
C TYR A 112 7.56 -2.54 7.09
N VAL A 113 6.92 -2.00 8.13
CA VAL A 113 7.02 -0.58 8.50
C VAL A 113 7.92 -0.47 9.72
N LYS A 114 9.11 0.11 9.54
CA LYS A 114 10.15 0.16 10.58
C LYS A 114 9.70 0.98 11.79
N LYS A 115 9.11 2.15 11.57
CA LYS A 115 8.72 3.07 12.64
C LYS A 115 7.75 2.47 13.63
N THR A 116 6.84 1.61 13.17
CA THR A 116 5.78 1.05 13.99
C THR A 116 5.98 -0.43 14.29
N ASN A 117 7.01 -1.04 13.69
CA ASN A 117 7.29 -2.48 13.79
C ASN A 117 6.08 -3.32 13.38
N CYS A 118 5.38 -2.88 12.33
CA CYS A 118 4.19 -3.55 11.81
C CYS A 118 4.52 -4.22 10.48
N THR A 119 3.93 -5.40 10.25
CA THR A 119 4.05 -6.13 9.00
C THR A 119 2.68 -6.27 8.38
N PHE A 120 2.60 -6.01 7.07
CA PHE A 120 1.37 -6.13 6.30
C PHE A 120 1.55 -7.22 5.24
N SER A 121 0.49 -7.96 4.97
CA SER A 121 0.45 -8.82 3.79
C SER A 121 0.23 -7.94 2.57
N ILE A 122 0.87 -8.29 1.45
CA ILE A 122 0.74 -7.52 0.21
C ILE A 122 0.35 -8.42 -0.95
N GLU A 123 -0.37 -7.83 -1.91
CA GLU A 123 -0.70 -8.48 -3.17
C GLU A 123 -0.53 -7.48 -4.30
N LEU A 124 -0.10 -7.96 -5.45
CA LEU A 124 0.20 -7.13 -6.61
C LEU A 124 -0.51 -7.71 -7.82
N TYR A 125 -1.21 -6.86 -8.56
CA TYR A 125 -1.90 -7.22 -9.79
C TYR A 125 -1.40 -6.33 -10.92
N ASN A 126 -0.89 -6.96 -11.97
CA ASN A 126 -0.32 -6.28 -13.13
C ASN A 126 -1.16 -6.56 -14.36
N SER A 127 -1.64 -5.51 -15.01
CA SER A 127 -2.28 -5.57 -16.31
C SER A 127 -2.05 -4.22 -17.00
N LYS A 128 -3.07 -3.58 -17.51
CA LYS A 128 -2.96 -2.22 -18.03
C LYS A 128 -2.56 -1.24 -16.92
N ASN A 129 -3.03 -1.49 -15.70
CA ASN A 129 -2.63 -0.76 -14.51
C ASN A 129 -1.95 -1.70 -13.53
N VAL A 130 -1.16 -1.15 -12.62
CA VAL A 130 -0.58 -1.87 -11.49
C VAL A 130 -1.41 -1.56 -10.26
N ILE A 131 -1.91 -2.58 -9.60
CA ILE A 131 -2.70 -2.42 -8.38
C ILE A 131 -1.98 -3.12 -7.24
N GLY A 132 -1.77 -2.40 -6.14
CA GLY A 132 -1.20 -2.96 -4.92
C GLY A 132 -2.21 -2.96 -3.80
N LEU A 133 -2.26 -4.05 -3.05
CA LEU A 133 -3.04 -4.19 -1.83
C LEU A 133 -2.12 -4.45 -0.66
N ALA A 134 -2.44 -3.87 0.48
CA ALA A 134 -1.78 -4.17 1.74
C ALA A 134 -2.85 -4.34 2.81
N TYR A 135 -2.68 -5.34 3.67
CA TYR A 135 -3.68 -5.60 4.69
C TYR A 135 -3.11 -6.34 5.89
N GLN A 136 -3.81 -6.25 7.00
CA GLN A 136 -3.59 -7.06 8.19
C GLN A 136 -4.90 -7.73 8.57
N LYS A 137 -4.82 -8.94 9.10
CA LYS A 137 -6.01 -9.65 9.60
C LYS A 137 -6.59 -8.92 10.80
N GLY A 138 -7.90 -9.02 10.94
CA GLY A 138 -8.62 -8.48 12.08
C GLY A 138 -8.55 -9.42 13.28
N THR A 139 -9.36 -9.11 14.29
CA THR A 139 -9.41 -9.88 15.54
C THR A 139 -10.15 -11.21 15.38
N ASP A 140 -11.05 -11.31 14.38
CA ASP A 140 -11.75 -12.57 14.08
C ASP A 140 -10.95 -13.35 13.06
N GLN A 141 -10.11 -14.25 13.51
CA GLN A 141 -9.16 -14.99 12.67
C GLN A 141 -9.68 -16.39 12.36
N ARG A 142 -10.56 -16.45 11.41
CA ARG A 142 -11.07 -17.74 10.93
C ARG A 142 -10.34 -18.20 9.69
#